data_7c4010b364a54495d61f9724ab9cf95c
#
_entry.id   7c4010b364a54495d61f9724ab9cf95c
#
_cell.length_a   1.000
_cell.length_b   1.000
_cell.length_c   1.000
_cell.angle_alpha   90.00
_cell.angle_beta   90.00
_cell.angle_gamma   90.00
#
_symmetry.space_group_name_H-M   'P 1'
#
loop_
_entity.id
_entity.type
_entity.pdbx_description
1 polymer ?
#
loop_
_entity_poly.entity_id
_entity_poly.type
_entity_poly.pdbx_seq_one_letter_code
_entity_poly.pdbx_strand_id
1 'polypeptide(L)'
;QAISSVKAMYAKLKMYKDHVFSHGSRRLYLVRADIRAAFDSLHHTRLLELVRMLLPRHATYVIQRYAQVRPGIGLIRRCHTRRAYPAETSPAFMKHAAEQPSRHAVLVDGITYTTVSATDVMKQVEAHVKQTFVRFGDALYRQTTGIPQGSILSTLLCNLVLADAERTYLYTESRPGVKEQPVSDADDCLLRFTDDFLYLTPSLERAQRMC
;
A
#
# COMPACT_ATOMS: atom_id res chain seq x y z
N GLN A 1 -2.54 -2.92 -9.66
CA GLN A 1 -2.13 -1.70 -8.96
C GLN A 1 -3.03 -1.44 -7.75
N ALA A 2 -2.45 -1.32 -6.56
CA ALA A 2 -3.19 -1.02 -5.33
C ALA A 2 -3.83 0.38 -5.38
N ILE A 3 -5.07 0.49 -4.93
CA ILE A 3 -5.87 1.71 -4.95
C ILE A 3 -6.22 2.12 -3.53
N SER A 4 -6.11 3.42 -3.25
CA SER A 4 -6.31 3.97 -1.91
C SER A 4 -7.75 4.46 -1.64
N SER A 5 -8.59 4.56 -2.66
CA SER A 5 -9.96 5.04 -2.51
C SER A 5 -10.87 4.62 -3.66
N VAL A 6 -12.18 4.52 -3.40
CA VAL A 6 -13.21 4.25 -4.41
C VAL A 6 -13.21 5.30 -5.53
N LYS A 7 -12.97 6.57 -5.19
CA LYS A 7 -12.86 7.65 -6.18
C LYS A 7 -11.70 7.43 -7.15
N ALA A 8 -10.54 6.99 -6.65
CA ALA A 8 -9.39 6.67 -7.49
C ALA A 8 -9.64 5.45 -8.37
N MET A 9 -10.37 4.45 -7.85
CA MET A 9 -10.79 3.28 -8.62
C MET A 9 -11.70 3.69 -9.79
N TYR A 10 -12.72 4.49 -9.52
CA TYR A 10 -13.64 4.95 -10.56
C TYR A 10 -12.93 5.74 -11.67
N ALA A 11 -12.01 6.63 -11.31
CA ALA A 11 -11.24 7.39 -12.29
C ALA A 11 -10.42 6.47 -13.22
N LYS A 12 -9.76 5.45 -12.67
CA LYS A 12 -8.98 4.48 -13.45
C LYS A 12 -9.87 3.60 -14.34
N LEU A 13 -11.00 3.12 -13.80
CA LEU A 13 -11.97 2.35 -14.57
C LEU A 13 -12.50 3.14 -15.77
N LYS A 14 -12.82 4.41 -15.56
CA LYS A 14 -13.28 5.30 -16.64
C LYS A 14 -12.20 5.47 -17.70
N MET A 15 -10.99 5.83 -17.32
CA MET A 15 -9.87 5.97 -18.25
C MET A 15 -9.62 4.70 -19.04
N TYR A 16 -9.59 3.55 -18.38
CA TYR A 16 -9.38 2.26 -19.02
C TYR A 16 -10.52 1.93 -20.00
N LYS A 17 -11.77 2.09 -19.59
CA LYS A 17 -12.93 1.89 -20.46
C LYS A 17 -12.82 2.76 -21.72
N ASP A 18 -12.56 4.05 -21.56
CA ASP A 18 -12.48 5.01 -22.66
C ASP A 18 -11.32 4.62 -23.61
N HIS A 19 -10.19 4.15 -23.08
CA HIS A 19 -9.06 3.63 -23.87
C HIS A 19 -9.45 2.40 -24.68
N VAL A 20 -10.01 1.37 -24.06
CA VAL A 20 -10.35 0.10 -24.72
C VAL A 20 -11.41 0.30 -25.80
N PHE A 21 -12.43 1.12 -25.54
CA PHE A 21 -13.48 1.38 -26.55
C PHE A 21 -13.01 2.27 -27.69
N SER A 22 -12.06 3.19 -27.48
CA SER A 22 -11.47 3.98 -28.55
C SER A 22 -10.63 3.12 -29.51
N HIS A 23 -10.09 1.98 -29.04
CA HIS A 23 -9.34 1.00 -29.86
C HIS A 23 -10.21 -0.08 -30.50
N GLY A 24 -11.53 0.11 -30.54
CA GLY A 24 -12.46 -0.74 -31.31
C GLY A 24 -13.03 -1.93 -30.57
N SER A 25 -12.69 -2.14 -29.32
CA SER A 25 -13.28 -3.21 -28.51
C SER A 25 -14.71 -2.85 -28.12
N ARG A 26 -15.66 -3.77 -28.34
CA ARG A 26 -17.08 -3.59 -28.00
C ARG A 26 -17.51 -4.34 -26.73
N ARG A 27 -16.63 -5.16 -26.19
CA ARG A 27 -16.92 -5.99 -25.01
C ARG A 27 -15.78 -5.86 -24.01
N LEU A 28 -16.14 -5.87 -22.74
CA LEU A 28 -15.21 -5.87 -21.62
C LEU A 28 -15.66 -6.97 -20.66
N TYR A 29 -14.74 -7.85 -20.34
CA TYR A 29 -14.92 -8.91 -19.34
C TYR A 29 -14.37 -8.44 -18.03
N LEU A 30 -15.08 -8.73 -16.95
CA LEU A 30 -14.81 -8.29 -15.60
C LEU A 30 -14.74 -9.51 -14.69
N VAL A 31 -13.59 -9.70 -14.06
CA VAL A 31 -13.37 -10.77 -13.09
C VAL A 31 -13.13 -10.12 -11.72
N ARG A 32 -13.92 -10.55 -10.74
CA ARG A 32 -13.71 -10.18 -9.34
C ARG A 32 -13.16 -11.37 -8.59
N ALA A 33 -12.07 -11.17 -7.87
CA ALA A 33 -11.50 -12.17 -6.98
C ALA A 33 -11.24 -11.55 -5.62
N ASP A 34 -11.41 -12.34 -4.57
CA ASP A 34 -11.17 -11.98 -3.19
C ASP A 34 -10.18 -12.97 -2.57
N ILE A 35 -9.28 -12.49 -1.73
CA ILE A 35 -8.32 -13.36 -1.03
C ILE A 35 -8.94 -13.82 0.28
N ARG A 36 -9.20 -15.12 0.35
CA ARG A 36 -9.74 -15.72 1.57
C ARG A 36 -8.80 -15.48 2.76
N ALA A 37 -9.34 -14.85 3.81
CA ALA A 37 -8.62 -14.60 5.06
C ALA A 37 -7.25 -13.92 4.86
N ALA A 38 -7.18 -12.88 4.01
CA ALA A 38 -5.94 -12.24 3.60
C ALA A 38 -5.03 -11.87 4.79
N PHE A 39 -5.60 -11.26 5.85
CA PHE A 39 -4.83 -10.88 7.04
C PHE A 39 -4.39 -12.07 7.89
N ASP A 40 -5.18 -13.13 7.94
CA ASP A 40 -4.94 -14.30 8.80
C ASP A 40 -4.00 -15.32 8.14
N SER A 41 -3.82 -15.25 6.81
CA SER A 41 -2.99 -16.16 6.03
C SER A 41 -1.54 -15.70 5.83
N LEU A 42 -1.18 -14.48 6.27
CA LEU A 42 0.15 -13.91 6.05
C LEU A 42 1.23 -14.63 6.86
N HIS A 43 2.25 -15.14 6.18
CA HIS A 43 3.39 -15.77 6.83
C HIS A 43 4.36 -14.71 7.39
N HIS A 44 4.60 -14.74 8.70
CA HIS A 44 5.46 -13.78 9.41
C HIS A 44 6.87 -13.70 8.81
N THR A 45 7.47 -14.86 8.45
CA THR A 45 8.81 -14.90 7.86
C THR A 45 8.89 -14.09 6.58
N ARG A 46 7.99 -14.36 5.60
CA ARG A 46 7.98 -13.68 4.32
C ARG A 46 7.70 -12.18 4.48
N LEU A 47 6.74 -11.85 5.33
CA LEU A 47 6.40 -10.45 5.63
C LEU A 47 7.61 -9.68 6.17
N LEU A 48 8.32 -10.25 7.16
CA LEU A 48 9.49 -9.60 7.77
C LEU A 48 10.68 -9.52 6.79
N GLU A 49 10.85 -10.48 5.90
CA GLU A 49 11.83 -10.41 4.80
C GLU A 49 11.55 -9.24 3.89
N LEU A 50 10.31 -9.06 3.43
CA LEU A 50 9.91 -7.96 2.57
C LEU A 50 10.13 -6.60 3.23
N VAL A 51 9.79 -6.47 4.52
CA VAL A 51 10.07 -5.24 5.27
C VAL A 51 11.57 -4.96 5.36
N ARG A 52 12.40 -6.01 5.62
CA ARG A 52 13.87 -5.85 5.64
C ARG A 52 14.46 -5.42 4.31
N MET A 53 13.87 -5.87 3.19
CA MET A 53 14.31 -5.43 1.85
C MET A 53 14.02 -3.96 1.60
N LEU A 54 12.95 -3.41 2.19
CA LEU A 54 12.57 -2.00 2.05
C LEU A 54 13.34 -1.07 3.01
N LEU A 55 13.81 -1.59 4.13
CA LEU A 55 14.52 -0.83 5.17
C LEU A 55 16.01 -1.16 5.14
N PRO A 56 16.86 -0.37 4.46
CA PRO A 56 18.31 -0.59 4.47
C PRO A 56 18.86 -0.55 5.90
N ARG A 57 19.69 -1.53 6.29
CA ARG A 57 20.14 -1.75 7.69
C ARG A 57 20.81 -0.54 8.36
N HIS A 58 21.48 0.29 7.59
CA HIS A 58 22.22 1.44 8.09
C HIS A 58 21.47 2.75 7.89
N ALA A 59 20.25 2.72 7.36
CA ALA A 59 19.49 3.93 7.13
C ALA A 59 19.00 4.52 8.46
N THR A 60 19.15 5.83 8.54
CA THR A 60 18.59 6.65 9.61
C THR A 60 17.53 7.53 9.01
N TYR A 61 16.39 7.64 9.67
CA TYR A 61 15.27 8.44 9.24
C TYR A 61 15.04 9.60 10.20
N VAL A 62 14.76 10.77 9.65
CA VAL A 62 14.34 11.95 10.39
C VAL A 62 12.83 12.07 10.27
N ILE A 63 12.15 12.09 11.41
CA ILE A 63 10.69 12.30 11.48
C ILE A 63 10.44 13.78 11.69
N GLN A 64 9.99 14.45 10.66
CA GLN A 64 9.56 15.84 10.71
C GLN A 64 8.09 15.92 11.12
N ARG A 65 7.77 16.86 11.98
CA ARG A 65 6.41 17.16 12.44
C ARG A 65 6.05 18.58 12.01
N TYR A 66 4.90 18.73 11.40
CA TYR A 66 4.39 20.06 11.06
C TYR A 66 2.87 20.11 11.22
N ALA A 67 2.35 21.29 11.43
CA ALA A 67 0.91 21.54 11.47
C ALA A 67 0.50 22.35 10.24
N GLN A 68 -0.60 21.96 9.62
CA GLN A 68 -1.28 22.75 8.61
C GLN A 68 -2.47 23.45 9.27
N VAL A 69 -2.43 24.77 9.28
CA VAL A 69 -3.49 25.61 9.86
C VAL A 69 -4.30 26.19 8.70
N ARG A 70 -5.58 25.88 8.65
CA ARG A 70 -6.50 26.44 7.66
C ARG A 70 -7.49 27.36 8.39
N PRO A 71 -7.53 28.67 8.07
CA PRO A 71 -8.59 29.54 8.54
C PRO A 71 -9.92 29.09 7.89
N GLY A 72 -10.92 28.87 8.69
CA GLY A 72 -12.31 28.60 8.25
C GLY A 72 -13.25 29.65 8.81
N ILE A 73 -14.45 29.73 8.30
CA ILE A 73 -15.49 30.62 8.82
C ILE A 73 -15.83 30.17 10.25
N GLY A 74 -15.35 30.90 11.25
CA GLY A 74 -15.58 30.62 12.67
C GLY A 74 -14.76 29.49 13.31
N LEU A 75 -13.91 28.76 12.58
CA LEU A 75 -13.12 27.64 13.08
C LEU A 75 -11.72 27.57 12.44
N ILE A 76 -10.69 27.47 13.27
CA ILE A 76 -9.32 27.18 12.83
C ILE A 76 -9.14 25.66 12.84
N ARG A 77 -8.97 25.06 11.66
CA ARG A 77 -8.62 23.64 11.55
C ARG A 77 -7.12 23.45 11.62
N ARG A 78 -6.65 22.71 12.60
CA ARG A 78 -5.25 22.27 12.70
C ARG A 78 -5.16 20.80 12.31
N CYS A 79 -4.33 20.50 11.32
CA CYS A 79 -3.99 19.13 10.93
C CYS A 79 -2.52 18.90 11.23
N HIS A 80 -2.21 17.98 12.15
CA HIS A 80 -0.84 17.59 12.45
C HIS A 80 -0.41 16.48 11.51
N THR A 81 0.73 16.66 10.87
CA THR A 81 1.33 15.68 9.96
C THR A 81 2.71 15.29 10.44
N ARG A 82 3.05 14.01 10.28
CA ARG A 82 4.39 13.48 10.51
C ARG A 82 4.86 12.85 9.22
N ARG A 83 6.10 13.13 8.83
CA ARG A 83 6.74 12.49 7.69
C ARG A 83 8.12 12.02 8.05
N ALA A 84 8.48 10.82 7.57
CA ALA A 84 9.82 10.28 7.71
C ALA A 84 10.57 10.48 6.38
N TYR A 85 11.79 10.95 6.46
CA TYR A 85 12.72 11.09 5.34
C TYR A 85 14.03 10.40 5.69
N PRO A 86 14.75 9.80 4.72
CA PRO A 86 16.13 9.40 4.95
C PRO A 86 16.95 10.61 5.45
N ALA A 87 17.80 10.43 6.45
CA ALA A 87 18.53 11.54 7.08
C ALA A 87 19.36 12.33 6.06
N GLU A 88 19.92 11.64 5.06
CA GLU A 88 20.76 12.25 4.01
C GLU A 88 19.96 13.14 3.05
N THR A 89 18.68 12.86 2.85
CA THR A 89 17.82 13.56 1.88
C THR A 89 16.69 14.33 2.54
N SER A 90 16.73 14.49 3.87
CA SER A 90 15.69 15.21 4.61
C SER A 90 15.60 16.65 4.14
N PRO A 91 14.50 17.08 3.52
CA PRO A 91 14.37 18.45 3.03
C PRO A 91 14.24 19.42 4.20
N ALA A 92 14.81 20.62 4.04
CA ALA A 92 14.49 21.71 4.96
C ALA A 92 12.99 22.00 4.93
N PHE A 93 12.42 22.39 6.06
CA PHE A 93 10.98 22.69 6.18
C PHE A 93 10.48 23.67 5.11
N MET A 94 11.24 24.71 4.80
CA MET A 94 10.89 25.69 3.77
C MET A 94 10.75 25.07 2.37
N LYS A 95 11.64 24.13 2.01
CA LYS A 95 11.54 23.40 0.74
C LYS A 95 10.27 22.55 0.71
N HIS A 96 10.03 21.83 1.79
CA HIS A 96 8.80 21.02 1.93
C HIS A 96 7.52 21.88 1.86
N ALA A 97 7.51 23.05 2.49
CA ALA A 97 6.39 23.99 2.46
C ALA A 97 6.12 24.53 1.04
N ALA A 98 7.19 24.79 0.28
CA ALA A 98 7.09 25.26 -1.11
C ALA A 98 6.53 24.18 -2.06
N GLU A 99 6.85 22.91 -1.84
CA GLU A 99 6.39 21.79 -2.64
C GLU A 99 4.90 21.43 -2.40
N GLN A 100 4.30 21.95 -1.34
CA GLN A 100 2.89 21.74 -1.02
C GLN A 100 2.09 23.05 -1.04
N PRO A 101 1.84 23.66 -2.22
CA PRO A 101 1.06 24.86 -2.30
C PRO A 101 -0.39 24.57 -1.89
N SER A 102 -0.70 24.78 -0.64
CA SER A 102 -2.08 24.73 -0.15
C SER A 102 -2.64 26.16 -0.17
N ARG A 103 -3.52 26.42 -1.10
CA ARG A 103 -4.26 27.70 -1.10
C ARG A 103 -4.99 27.85 0.24
N HIS A 104 -4.80 28.97 0.91
CA HIS A 104 -5.44 29.30 2.19
C HIS A 104 -5.02 28.42 3.39
N ALA A 105 -3.77 27.95 3.44
CA ALA A 105 -3.23 27.27 4.63
C ALA A 105 -1.87 27.82 5.01
N VAL A 106 -1.62 27.90 6.30
CA VAL A 106 -0.31 28.20 6.87
C VAL A 106 0.31 26.90 7.36
N LEU A 107 1.53 26.62 6.92
CA LEU A 107 2.33 25.51 7.43
C LEU A 107 3.18 26.01 8.59
N VAL A 108 3.12 25.30 9.72
CA VAL A 108 3.87 25.61 10.92
C VAL A 108 4.82 24.46 11.20
N ASP A 109 6.12 24.76 11.26
CA ASP A 109 7.13 23.79 11.65
C ASP A 109 6.94 23.37 13.11
N GLY A 110 6.96 22.07 13.36
CA GLY A 110 6.91 21.53 14.72
C GLY A 110 8.21 21.67 15.49
N ILE A 111 9.30 22.09 14.81
CA ILE A 111 10.65 22.33 15.36
C ILE A 111 11.32 21.05 15.92
N THR A 112 10.53 20.10 16.40
CA THR A 112 11.05 18.87 17.00
C THR A 112 11.18 17.78 15.96
N TYR A 113 12.42 17.48 15.57
CA TYR A 113 12.74 16.35 14.72
C TYR A 113 13.23 15.17 15.58
N THR A 114 12.69 13.99 15.29
CA THR A 114 13.10 12.75 15.96
C THR A 114 13.86 11.89 14.96
N THR A 115 15.01 11.40 15.35
CA THR A 115 15.79 10.46 14.54
C THR A 115 15.48 9.04 14.94
N VAL A 116 15.25 8.16 13.97
CA VAL A 116 14.95 6.74 14.18
C VAL A 116 15.80 5.90 13.24
N SER A 117 16.44 4.85 13.76
CA SER A 117 17.21 3.93 12.94
C SER A 117 16.29 2.88 12.25
N ALA A 118 16.70 2.42 11.06
CA ALA A 118 16.02 1.31 10.39
C ALA A 118 15.96 0.05 11.27
N THR A 119 16.99 -0.17 12.09
CA THR A 119 17.05 -1.29 13.03
C THR A 119 15.96 -1.18 14.10
N ASP A 120 15.70 0.00 14.63
CA ASP A 120 14.67 0.19 15.66
C ASP A 120 13.27 0.09 15.05
N VAL A 121 13.08 0.62 13.84
CA VAL A 121 11.82 0.40 13.08
C VAL A 121 11.58 -1.08 12.87
N MET A 122 12.62 -1.83 12.45
CA MET A 122 12.49 -3.27 12.21
C MET A 122 12.15 -4.05 13.48
N LYS A 123 12.77 -3.71 14.63
CA LYS A 123 12.43 -4.31 15.94
C LYS A 123 10.96 -4.06 16.31
N GLN A 124 10.45 -2.85 16.09
CA GLN A 124 9.05 -2.51 16.36
C GLN A 124 8.08 -3.27 15.47
N VAL A 125 8.39 -3.39 14.16
CA VAL A 125 7.59 -4.18 13.21
C VAL A 125 7.62 -5.66 13.61
N GLU A 126 8.78 -6.21 13.96
CA GLU A 126 8.91 -7.59 14.38
C GLU A 126 8.12 -7.89 15.68
N ALA A 127 8.20 -6.98 16.65
CA ALA A 127 7.38 -7.08 17.87
C ALA A 127 5.89 -7.03 17.56
N HIS A 128 5.46 -6.10 16.69
CA HIS A 128 4.06 -5.98 16.27
C HIS A 128 3.54 -7.25 15.58
N VAL A 129 4.35 -7.91 14.75
CA VAL A 129 3.96 -9.12 14.02
C VAL A 129 4.00 -10.36 14.92
N LYS A 130 5.05 -10.52 15.75
CA LYS A 130 5.29 -11.77 16.51
C LYS A 130 4.70 -11.76 17.92
N GLN A 131 4.44 -10.57 18.50
CA GLN A 131 3.98 -10.43 19.89
C GLN A 131 2.52 -9.97 19.97
N THR A 132 1.72 -10.36 19.00
CA THR A 132 0.27 -10.13 19.06
C THR A 132 -0.39 -11.23 19.87
N PHE A 133 -1.14 -10.83 20.89
CA PHE A 133 -1.91 -11.72 21.75
C PHE A 133 -3.40 -11.49 21.55
N VAL A 134 -4.14 -12.57 21.49
CA VAL A 134 -5.60 -12.58 21.38
C VAL A 134 -6.17 -13.26 22.61
N ARG A 135 -7.11 -12.60 23.28
CA ARG A 135 -7.84 -13.18 24.40
C ARG A 135 -9.09 -13.89 23.87
N PHE A 136 -9.24 -15.16 24.21
CA PHE A 136 -10.43 -15.92 23.92
C PHE A 136 -10.93 -16.57 25.21
N GLY A 137 -12.06 -16.09 25.74
CA GLY A 137 -12.52 -16.41 27.07
C GLY A 137 -11.52 -15.95 28.14
N ASP A 138 -11.09 -16.86 28.99
CA ASP A 138 -10.10 -16.61 30.03
C ASP A 138 -8.66 -16.92 29.61
N ALA A 139 -8.46 -17.47 28.41
CA ALA A 139 -7.15 -17.84 27.90
C ALA A 139 -6.57 -16.76 26.97
N LEU A 140 -5.25 -16.63 27.02
CA LEU A 140 -4.46 -15.73 26.19
C LEU A 140 -3.67 -16.56 25.18
N TYR A 141 -3.85 -16.28 23.90
CA TYR A 141 -3.21 -16.96 22.78
C TYR A 141 -2.29 -16.00 22.04
N ARG A 142 -1.11 -16.47 21.65
CA ARG A 142 -0.22 -15.72 20.78
C ARG A 142 -0.50 -16.06 19.32
N GLN A 143 -0.71 -15.07 18.48
CA GLN A 143 -0.88 -15.25 17.05
C GLN A 143 0.46 -15.70 16.42
N THR A 144 0.46 -16.85 15.75
CA THR A 144 1.64 -17.43 15.10
C THR A 144 1.63 -17.27 13.58
N THR A 145 0.48 -17.00 13.00
CA THR A 145 0.28 -16.73 11.56
C THR A 145 -0.70 -15.58 11.40
N GLY A 146 -0.56 -14.81 10.33
CA GLY A 146 -1.38 -13.65 10.10
C GLY A 146 -0.99 -12.43 10.94
N ILE A 147 -1.74 -11.36 10.77
CA ILE A 147 -1.54 -10.09 11.46
C ILE A 147 -2.88 -9.59 11.98
N PRO A 148 -2.89 -8.80 13.09
CA PRO A 148 -4.13 -8.37 13.72
C PRO A 148 -4.94 -7.46 12.79
N GLN A 149 -6.23 -7.74 12.64
CA GLN A 149 -7.14 -6.87 11.92
C GLN A 149 -7.40 -5.59 12.73
N GLY A 150 -7.51 -4.46 12.03
CA GLY A 150 -7.77 -3.15 12.64
C GLY A 150 -6.53 -2.37 13.11
N SER A 151 -5.33 -2.92 13.02
CA SER A 151 -4.11 -2.15 13.22
C SER A 151 -3.82 -1.26 11.99
N ILE A 152 -3.34 -0.04 12.24
CA ILE A 152 -2.93 0.90 11.17
C ILE A 152 -1.83 0.28 10.28
N LEU A 153 -0.94 -0.51 10.88
CA LEU A 153 0.17 -1.16 10.18
C LEU A 153 -0.27 -2.36 9.35
N SER A 154 -1.33 -3.05 9.75
CA SER A 154 -1.76 -4.31 9.12
C SER A 154 -2.15 -4.14 7.67
N THR A 155 -2.88 -3.10 7.32
CA THR A 155 -3.23 -2.81 5.91
C THR A 155 -1.98 -2.56 5.06
N LEU A 156 -0.99 -1.83 5.60
CA LEU A 156 0.28 -1.58 4.90
C LEU A 156 1.07 -2.87 4.68
N LEU A 157 1.18 -3.71 5.71
CA LEU A 157 1.88 -4.99 5.65
C LEU A 157 1.20 -5.99 4.71
N CYS A 158 -0.12 -6.07 4.75
CA CYS A 158 -0.91 -6.88 3.82
C CYS A 158 -0.67 -6.41 2.38
N ASN A 159 -0.79 -5.11 2.11
CA ASN A 159 -0.53 -4.55 0.79
C ASN A 159 0.89 -4.84 0.27
N LEU A 160 1.89 -4.87 1.15
CA LEU A 160 3.27 -5.20 0.79
C LEU A 160 3.39 -6.65 0.32
N VAL A 161 2.83 -7.60 1.05
CA VAL A 161 2.86 -9.03 0.69
C VAL A 161 2.09 -9.28 -0.60
N LEU A 162 0.91 -8.66 -0.75
CA LEU A 162 0.11 -8.80 -1.96
C LEU A 162 0.78 -8.17 -3.18
N ALA A 163 1.49 -7.05 -3.03
CA ALA A 163 2.27 -6.45 -4.12
C ALA A 163 3.45 -7.34 -4.54
N ASP A 164 4.09 -8.03 -3.59
CA ASP A 164 5.13 -9.02 -3.89
C ASP A 164 4.56 -10.24 -4.64
N ALA A 165 3.39 -10.73 -4.20
CA ALA A 165 2.67 -11.80 -4.89
C ALA A 165 2.24 -11.39 -6.30
N GLU A 166 1.65 -10.21 -6.48
CA GLU A 166 1.31 -9.66 -7.80
C GLU A 166 2.54 -9.65 -8.71
N ARG A 167 3.66 -9.11 -8.24
CA ARG A 167 4.90 -9.04 -9.01
C ARG A 167 5.38 -10.43 -9.41
N THR A 168 5.32 -11.39 -8.48
CA THR A 168 5.86 -12.74 -8.68
C THR A 168 4.98 -13.59 -9.58
N TYR A 169 3.66 -13.46 -9.49
CA TYR A 169 2.72 -14.38 -10.15
C TYR A 169 2.00 -13.77 -11.35
N LEU A 170 1.79 -12.47 -11.37
CA LEU A 170 0.98 -11.82 -12.41
C LEU A 170 1.82 -11.05 -13.44
N TYR A 171 2.97 -10.48 -13.04
CA TYR A 171 3.78 -9.61 -13.90
C TYR A 171 5.14 -10.18 -14.29
N THR A 172 5.52 -11.38 -13.81
CA THR A 172 6.80 -11.96 -14.21
C THR A 172 6.68 -12.59 -15.58
N GLU A 173 7.28 -11.97 -16.57
CA GLU A 173 7.24 -12.39 -17.98
C GLU A 173 7.94 -13.72 -18.26
N SER A 174 8.66 -14.31 -17.34
CA SER A 174 9.34 -15.58 -17.59
C SER A 174 9.80 -16.25 -16.30
N ARG A 175 9.06 -17.24 -15.87
CA ARG A 175 9.69 -18.32 -15.10
C ARG A 175 10.55 -19.13 -16.08
N PRO A 176 11.85 -19.38 -15.82
CA PRO A 176 12.63 -20.30 -16.64
C PRO A 176 11.94 -21.67 -16.66
N GLY A 177 11.48 -22.10 -17.83
CA GLY A 177 10.82 -23.40 -18.03
C GLY A 177 9.29 -23.39 -18.09
N VAL A 178 8.60 -22.29 -17.85
CA VAL A 178 7.15 -22.17 -18.03
C VAL A 178 6.89 -21.34 -19.30
N LYS A 179 6.30 -21.96 -20.31
CA LYS A 179 5.87 -21.31 -21.59
C LYS A 179 4.53 -20.57 -21.46
N GLU A 180 4.09 -20.26 -20.25
CA GLU A 180 2.83 -19.56 -20.04
C GLU A 180 3.07 -18.04 -20.20
N GLN A 181 2.25 -17.45 -21.06
CA GLN A 181 2.22 -16.00 -21.25
C GLN A 181 1.77 -15.30 -19.95
N PRO A 182 2.24 -14.09 -19.66
CA PRO A 182 1.79 -13.33 -18.50
C PRO A 182 0.26 -13.22 -18.48
N VAL A 183 -0.34 -13.31 -17.31
CA VAL A 183 -1.81 -13.28 -17.15
C VAL A 183 -2.38 -11.93 -17.56
N SER A 184 -1.59 -10.86 -17.50
CA SER A 184 -2.01 -9.52 -17.94
C SER A 184 -1.16 -9.00 -19.09
N ASP A 185 -1.81 -8.48 -20.10
CA ASP A 185 -1.22 -7.81 -21.26
C ASP A 185 -1.30 -6.28 -21.09
N ALA A 186 -0.65 -5.53 -22.00
CA ALA A 186 -0.68 -4.07 -21.99
C ALA A 186 -2.11 -3.50 -22.06
N ASP A 187 -3.04 -4.27 -22.65
CA ASP A 187 -4.45 -3.91 -22.80
C ASP A 187 -5.34 -4.34 -21.63
N ASP A 188 -4.77 -4.89 -20.57
CA ASP A 188 -5.53 -5.37 -19.40
C ASP A 188 -5.41 -4.39 -18.23
N CYS A 189 -6.41 -4.39 -17.36
CA CYS A 189 -6.42 -3.55 -16.17
C CYS A 189 -6.65 -4.40 -14.92
N LEU A 190 -5.62 -4.51 -14.08
CA LEU A 190 -5.75 -5.11 -12.77
C LEU A 190 -5.76 -4.03 -11.70
N LEU A 191 -6.84 -3.96 -10.96
CA LEU A 191 -7.04 -3.07 -9.83
C LEU A 191 -7.18 -3.89 -8.56
N ARG A 192 -6.59 -3.41 -7.47
CA ARG A 192 -6.71 -4.01 -6.15
C ARG A 192 -7.07 -2.98 -5.10
N PHE A 193 -8.05 -3.30 -4.30
CA PHE A 193 -8.42 -2.53 -3.11
C PHE A 193 -8.32 -3.45 -1.88
N THR A 194 -7.19 -3.33 -1.18
CA THR A 194 -6.75 -4.23 -0.11
C THR A 194 -6.64 -5.68 -0.59
N ASP A 195 -7.61 -6.51 -0.33
CA ASP A 195 -7.74 -7.94 -0.65
C ASP A 195 -8.67 -8.22 -1.84
N ASP A 196 -9.54 -7.28 -2.21
CA ASP A 196 -10.40 -7.36 -3.39
C ASP A 196 -9.62 -7.05 -4.67
N PHE A 197 -9.65 -7.97 -5.62
CA PHE A 197 -9.11 -7.80 -6.97
C PHE A 197 -10.21 -7.59 -7.99
N LEU A 198 -9.98 -6.68 -8.90
CA LEU A 198 -10.83 -6.43 -10.06
C LEU A 198 -9.95 -6.44 -11.32
N TYR A 199 -10.14 -7.46 -12.14
CA TYR A 199 -9.45 -7.62 -13.41
C TYR A 199 -10.40 -7.34 -14.56
N LEU A 200 -9.97 -6.51 -15.50
CA LEU A 200 -10.73 -6.14 -16.69
C LEU A 200 -9.89 -6.41 -17.93
N THR A 201 -10.50 -7.05 -18.92
CA THR A 201 -9.85 -7.40 -20.17
C THR A 201 -10.86 -7.40 -21.33
N PRO A 202 -10.47 -7.05 -22.57
CA PRO A 202 -11.29 -7.23 -23.75
C PRO A 202 -11.34 -8.70 -24.22
N SER A 203 -10.52 -9.59 -23.66
CA SER A 203 -10.39 -11.00 -24.06
C SER A 203 -11.11 -11.94 -23.08
N LEU A 204 -12.06 -12.73 -23.58
CA LEU A 204 -12.74 -13.78 -22.79
C LEU A 204 -11.74 -14.83 -22.28
N GLU A 205 -10.80 -15.24 -23.13
CA GLU A 205 -9.80 -16.25 -22.77
C GLU A 205 -8.94 -15.80 -21.59
N ARG A 206 -8.48 -14.55 -21.61
CA ARG A 206 -7.72 -13.98 -20.48
C ARG A 206 -8.55 -13.85 -19.21
N ALA A 207 -9.82 -13.48 -19.34
CA ALA A 207 -10.74 -13.46 -18.21
C ALA A 207 -10.90 -14.85 -17.57
N GLN A 208 -11.04 -15.89 -18.40
CA GLN A 208 -11.15 -17.27 -17.92
C GLN A 208 -9.89 -17.81 -17.26
N ARG A 209 -8.71 -17.39 -17.72
CA ARG A 209 -7.42 -17.77 -17.09
C ARG A 209 -7.23 -17.13 -15.71
N MET A 210 -7.91 -16.02 -15.45
CA MET A 210 -7.82 -15.31 -14.15
C MET A 210 -8.75 -15.92 -13.09
N CYS A 211 -9.74 -16.72 -13.49
CA CYS A 211 -10.64 -17.47 -12.61
C CYS A 211 -10.05 -18.80 -12.18
#